data_226f73e177ac0a8746c1948bbc1c8bb5
#
_entry.id   226f73e177ac0a8746c1948bbc1c8bb5
#
_cell.length_a   1.000
_cell.length_b   1.000
_cell.length_c   1.000
_cell.angle_alpha   90.00
_cell.angle_beta   90.00
_cell.angle_gamma   90.00
#
_symmetry.space_group_name_H-M   'P 1'
#
loop_
_entity.id
_entity.type
_entity.pdbx_description
1 polymer ?
#
loop_
_entity_poly.entity_id
_entity_poly.type
_entity_poly.pdbx_seq_one_letter_code
_entity_poly.pdbx_strand_id
1 'polypeptide(L)'
;MLLPTKKEKKEVEEWFGYLRDLICESFENIEKEFQNKLIKKSPGKFKKKKWKRFKINNKGGGGEISIMKGRIFEKVGVNISTVYGSFSKEFKKQIPGCEKKPNFWASGISLVAHLHSPFIPAVHLNTRHIITTKSWFGGGTDITPAISDKKNITFFHNALKKTCSDHNKKYYPKFKKWCDEYFFLKHRNEPRGAGGIFFDYLNTNNWENDFNFVKEVGKCFLNTYPEIVKNKVSKKWSMSDREKLLIKRSRYAEFNLLYDRGTKFGLKTGGNVDAILMSMPPETKWL
;
A
#
# COMPACT_ATOMS: atom_id res chain seq x y z
N MET A 1 -13.82 -0.01 25.97
CA MET A 1 -13.87 0.12 24.50
C MET A 1 -14.64 -1.06 23.93
N LEU A 2 -15.70 -0.80 23.17
CA LEU A 2 -16.48 -1.84 22.50
C LEU A 2 -15.68 -2.34 21.27
N LEU A 3 -15.66 -3.64 21.06
CA LEU A 3 -15.07 -4.21 19.84
C LEU A 3 -16.04 -4.03 18.67
N PRO A 4 -15.52 -3.87 17.44
CA PRO A 4 -16.35 -3.75 16.25
C PRO A 4 -17.33 -4.89 16.07
N THR A 5 -18.54 -4.53 15.70
CA THR A 5 -19.66 -5.44 15.43
C THR A 5 -19.44 -6.24 14.15
N LYS A 6 -20.28 -7.23 13.91
CA LYS A 6 -20.28 -7.94 12.62
C LYS A 6 -20.61 -7.01 11.45
N LYS A 7 -21.48 -6.02 11.67
CA LYS A 7 -21.86 -5.01 10.67
C LYS A 7 -20.65 -4.16 10.27
N GLU A 8 -19.93 -3.59 11.26
CA GLU A 8 -18.73 -2.77 11.01
C GLU A 8 -17.61 -3.56 10.33
N LYS A 9 -17.42 -4.83 10.67
CA LYS A 9 -16.47 -5.70 9.93
C LYS A 9 -16.86 -5.84 8.46
N LYS A 10 -18.14 -6.06 8.19
CA LYS A 10 -18.66 -6.18 6.82
C LYS A 10 -18.48 -4.88 6.03
N GLU A 11 -18.78 -3.73 6.65
CA GLU A 11 -18.56 -2.41 6.04
C GLU A 11 -17.09 -2.18 5.64
N VAL A 12 -16.15 -2.61 6.49
CA VAL A 12 -14.71 -2.54 6.19
C VAL A 12 -14.33 -3.42 5.00
N GLU A 13 -14.83 -4.66 4.96
CA GLU A 13 -14.58 -5.59 3.84
C GLU A 13 -15.14 -5.05 2.52
N GLU A 14 -16.37 -4.54 2.55
CA GLU A 14 -17.05 -3.94 1.39
C GLU A 14 -16.30 -2.71 0.88
N TRP A 15 -15.84 -1.84 1.80
CA TRP A 15 -15.05 -0.68 1.43
C TRP A 15 -13.74 -1.05 0.73
N PHE A 16 -12.98 -2.00 1.25
CA PHE A 16 -11.72 -2.39 0.61
C PHE A 16 -11.94 -3.05 -0.74
N GLY A 17 -13.02 -3.82 -0.89
CA GLY A 17 -13.45 -4.34 -2.19
C GLY A 17 -13.78 -3.25 -3.19
N TYR A 18 -14.58 -2.28 -2.78
CA TYR A 18 -14.97 -1.13 -3.59
C TYR A 18 -13.75 -0.27 -3.98
N LEU A 19 -12.89 0.09 -3.01
CA LEU A 19 -11.68 0.86 -3.26
C LEU A 19 -10.76 0.14 -4.26
N ARG A 20 -10.57 -1.18 -4.12
CA ARG A 20 -9.80 -1.98 -5.08
C ARG A 20 -10.36 -1.88 -6.48
N ASP A 21 -11.68 -1.96 -6.65
CA ASP A 21 -12.30 -1.91 -7.97
C ASP A 21 -12.14 -0.52 -8.61
N LEU A 22 -12.34 0.55 -7.86
CA LEU A 22 -12.09 1.92 -8.32
C LEU A 22 -10.64 2.15 -8.76
N ILE A 23 -9.67 1.64 -7.99
CA ILE A 23 -8.25 1.74 -8.35
C ILE A 23 -7.95 0.97 -9.62
N CYS A 24 -8.45 -0.27 -9.73
CA CYS A 24 -8.24 -1.09 -10.92
C CYS A 24 -8.82 -0.42 -12.17
N GLU A 25 -10.03 0.10 -12.09
CA GLU A 25 -10.68 0.82 -13.17
C GLU A 25 -9.92 2.08 -13.59
N SER A 26 -9.50 2.90 -12.60
CA SER A 26 -8.71 4.11 -12.85
C SER A 26 -7.40 3.81 -13.59
N PHE A 27 -6.69 2.77 -13.19
CA PHE A 27 -5.41 2.40 -13.82
C PHE A 27 -5.60 1.76 -15.19
N GLU A 28 -6.64 0.95 -15.38
CA GLU A 28 -6.99 0.42 -16.72
C GLU A 28 -7.40 1.53 -17.68
N ASN A 29 -8.06 2.58 -17.21
CA ASN A 29 -8.42 3.73 -18.03
C ASN A 29 -7.15 4.49 -18.47
N ILE A 30 -6.17 4.70 -17.58
CA ILE A 30 -4.87 5.27 -17.96
C ILE A 30 -4.17 4.41 -19.04
N GLU A 31 -4.19 3.09 -18.89
CA GLU A 31 -3.62 2.17 -19.88
C GLU A 31 -4.32 2.28 -21.26
N LYS A 32 -5.63 2.55 -21.29
CA LYS A 32 -6.40 2.74 -22.53
C LYS A 32 -6.15 4.11 -23.17
N GLU A 33 -6.17 5.18 -22.36
CA GLU A 33 -6.08 6.56 -22.82
C GLU A 33 -4.68 6.92 -23.35
N PHE A 34 -3.64 6.42 -22.71
CA PHE A 34 -2.27 6.83 -23.02
C PHE A 34 -1.48 5.74 -23.73
N GLN A 35 -0.62 6.18 -24.67
CA GLN A 35 0.32 5.31 -25.35
C GLN A 35 1.76 5.61 -24.89
N ASN A 36 2.54 4.56 -24.72
CA ASN A 36 3.98 4.68 -24.51
C ASN A 36 4.72 4.26 -25.78
N LYS A 37 5.27 5.22 -26.50
CA LYS A 37 5.98 4.95 -27.78
C LYS A 37 7.20 4.07 -27.62
N LEU A 38 7.81 4.02 -26.43
CA LEU A 38 8.99 3.21 -26.12
C LEU A 38 8.64 1.77 -25.74
N ILE A 39 7.41 1.54 -25.31
CA ILE A 39 6.93 0.25 -24.84
C ILE A 39 5.80 -0.24 -25.76
N LYS A 40 6.17 -1.11 -26.71
CA LYS A 40 5.23 -1.70 -27.66
C LYS A 40 4.41 -2.83 -27.01
N LYS A 41 3.51 -2.49 -26.11
CA LYS A 41 2.58 -3.42 -25.44
C LYS A 41 1.14 -2.98 -25.58
N SER A 42 0.23 -3.93 -25.53
CA SER A 42 -1.19 -3.65 -25.41
C SER A 42 -1.50 -3.00 -24.06
N PRO A 43 -2.62 -2.25 -23.96
CA PRO A 43 -3.10 -1.76 -22.67
C PRO A 43 -3.24 -2.89 -21.65
N GLY A 44 -2.73 -2.66 -20.46
CA GLY A 44 -2.85 -3.62 -19.38
C GLY A 44 -4.30 -3.79 -18.92
N LYS A 45 -4.62 -4.99 -18.43
CA LYS A 45 -5.86 -5.29 -17.71
C LYS A 45 -5.52 -6.10 -16.46
N PHE A 46 -6.26 -5.85 -15.38
CA PHE A 46 -6.08 -6.62 -14.15
C PHE A 46 -6.57 -8.05 -14.29
N LYS A 47 -5.68 -8.99 -13.93
CA LYS A 47 -6.03 -10.40 -13.72
C LYS A 47 -6.26 -10.58 -12.24
N LYS A 48 -7.47 -11.02 -11.86
CA LYS A 48 -7.89 -11.23 -10.48
C LYS A 48 -7.79 -12.71 -10.14
N LYS A 49 -7.17 -13.03 -8.99
CA LYS A 49 -7.02 -14.40 -8.48
C LYS A 49 -7.41 -14.44 -7.01
N LYS A 50 -8.50 -15.12 -6.71
CA LYS A 50 -8.91 -15.38 -5.31
C LYS A 50 -8.00 -16.42 -4.69
N TRP A 51 -7.72 -16.26 -3.43
CA TRP A 51 -7.00 -17.24 -2.62
C TRP A 51 -7.71 -17.42 -1.28
N LYS A 52 -7.58 -18.63 -0.73
CA LYS A 52 -8.12 -18.96 0.59
C LYS A 52 -6.97 -19.42 1.48
N ARG A 53 -7.04 -19.05 2.74
CA ARG A 53 -6.21 -19.63 3.78
C ARG A 53 -6.87 -20.92 4.24
N PHE A 54 -6.11 -22.01 4.30
CA PHE A 54 -6.66 -23.24 4.81
C PHE A 54 -7.13 -23.08 6.25
N LYS A 55 -8.35 -23.56 6.54
CA LYS A 55 -8.92 -23.50 7.87
C LYS A 55 -8.28 -24.57 8.75
N ILE A 56 -7.23 -24.20 9.47
CA ILE A 56 -6.54 -25.08 10.42
C ILE A 56 -6.51 -24.34 11.76
N ASN A 57 -6.93 -24.99 12.84
CA ASN A 57 -6.86 -24.46 14.21
C ASN A 57 -7.41 -23.03 14.34
N ASN A 58 -8.65 -22.80 13.90
CA ASN A 58 -9.32 -21.50 13.90
C ASN A 58 -8.65 -20.39 13.07
N LYS A 59 -7.69 -20.71 12.21
CA LYS A 59 -7.13 -19.81 11.21
C LYS A 59 -7.92 -19.92 9.91
N GLY A 60 -8.20 -18.82 9.26
CA GLY A 60 -8.95 -18.84 8.01
C GLY A 60 -9.00 -17.48 7.35
N GLY A 61 -9.94 -17.34 6.42
CA GLY A 61 -10.07 -16.16 5.59
C GLY A 61 -9.42 -16.34 4.23
N GLY A 62 -9.10 -15.25 3.58
CA GLY A 62 -8.52 -15.25 2.24
C GLY A 62 -8.43 -13.84 1.67
N GLY A 63 -8.37 -13.74 0.38
CA GLY A 63 -8.31 -12.48 -0.32
C GLY A 63 -8.35 -12.64 -1.83
N GLU A 64 -8.09 -11.55 -2.50
CA GLU A 64 -7.98 -11.51 -3.95
C GLU A 64 -6.77 -10.67 -4.36
N ILE A 65 -5.91 -11.25 -5.16
CA ILE A 65 -4.78 -10.59 -5.81
C ILE A 65 -5.26 -10.08 -7.15
N SER A 66 -5.08 -8.79 -7.42
CA SER A 66 -5.31 -8.18 -8.73
C SER A 66 -3.97 -7.69 -9.26
N ILE A 67 -3.48 -8.27 -10.35
CA ILE A 67 -2.19 -7.92 -10.96
C ILE A 67 -2.39 -7.47 -12.40
N MET A 68 -1.78 -6.33 -12.75
CA MET A 68 -1.71 -5.83 -14.13
C MET A 68 -0.25 -5.61 -14.53
N LYS A 69 0.05 -5.93 -15.79
CA LYS A 69 1.25 -5.54 -16.52
C LYS A 69 0.81 -4.94 -17.84
N GLY A 70 1.20 -3.70 -18.11
CA GLY A 70 0.74 -2.96 -19.27
C GLY A 70 1.87 -2.16 -19.93
N ARG A 71 1.47 -1.17 -20.70
CA ARG A 71 2.40 -0.29 -21.42
C ARG A 71 2.80 0.96 -20.62
N ILE A 72 2.02 1.33 -19.60
CA ILE A 72 2.31 2.42 -18.68
C ILE A 72 2.77 1.84 -17.34
N PHE A 73 1.95 0.96 -16.75
CA PHE A 73 2.27 0.23 -15.53
C PHE A 73 3.08 -1.02 -15.87
N GLU A 74 4.39 -1.01 -15.54
CA GLU A 74 5.25 -2.18 -15.76
C GLU A 74 4.80 -3.37 -14.92
N LYS A 75 4.41 -3.09 -13.67
CA LYS A 75 3.75 -4.03 -12.77
C LYS A 75 2.97 -3.25 -11.71
N VAL A 76 1.73 -3.58 -11.53
CA VAL A 76 0.92 -3.12 -10.40
C VAL A 76 0.18 -4.27 -9.79
N GLY A 77 0.14 -4.31 -8.48
CA GLY A 77 -0.65 -5.25 -7.71
C GLY A 77 -1.55 -4.52 -6.74
N VAL A 78 -2.80 -4.94 -6.66
CA VAL A 78 -3.80 -4.46 -5.70
C VAL A 78 -4.39 -5.68 -5.01
N ASN A 79 -4.09 -5.82 -3.73
CA ASN A 79 -4.54 -6.93 -2.90
C ASN A 79 -5.59 -6.48 -1.90
N ILE A 80 -6.64 -7.25 -1.77
CA ILE A 80 -7.54 -7.19 -0.60
C ILE A 80 -7.48 -8.52 0.14
N SER A 81 -7.59 -8.48 1.45
CA SER A 81 -7.66 -9.69 2.26
C SER A 81 -8.45 -9.47 3.54
N THR A 82 -9.16 -10.52 3.95
CA THR A 82 -9.71 -10.64 5.29
C THR A 82 -9.24 -11.96 5.87
N VAL A 83 -8.45 -11.90 6.93
CA VAL A 83 -7.85 -13.06 7.58
C VAL A 83 -8.11 -13.04 9.09
N TYR A 84 -8.24 -14.21 9.65
CA TYR A 84 -8.41 -14.38 11.10
C TYR A 84 -7.67 -15.60 11.61
N GLY A 85 -7.41 -15.64 12.90
CA GLY A 85 -6.71 -16.76 13.51
C GLY A 85 -6.12 -16.42 14.87
N SER A 86 -5.07 -17.13 15.23
CA SER A 86 -4.32 -16.90 16.46
C SER A 86 -2.84 -16.68 16.16
N PHE A 87 -2.24 -15.74 16.84
CA PHE A 87 -0.79 -15.49 16.77
C PHE A 87 -0.01 -16.59 17.49
N SER A 88 1.23 -16.82 17.05
CA SER A 88 2.16 -17.67 17.79
C SER A 88 2.53 -17.06 19.15
N LYS A 89 3.08 -17.89 20.05
CA LYS A 89 3.53 -17.46 21.38
C LYS A 89 4.52 -16.31 21.34
N GLU A 90 5.36 -16.24 20.32
CA GLU A 90 6.35 -15.17 20.11
C GLU A 90 5.70 -13.86 19.64
N PHE A 91 4.79 -13.95 18.67
CA PHE A 91 4.13 -12.77 18.09
C PHE A 91 3.10 -12.13 19.01
N LYS A 92 2.37 -12.92 19.81
CA LYS A 92 1.33 -12.36 20.70
C LYS A 92 1.85 -11.30 21.66
N LYS A 93 3.14 -11.36 22.03
CA LYS A 93 3.76 -10.37 22.91
C LYS A 93 4.00 -9.01 22.25
N GLN A 94 4.02 -8.96 20.92
CA GLN A 94 4.29 -7.77 20.13
C GLN A 94 3.03 -7.07 19.62
N ILE A 95 1.87 -7.73 19.74
CA ILE A 95 0.60 -7.23 19.18
C ILE A 95 -0.33 -6.79 20.34
N PRO A 96 -0.74 -5.53 20.35
CA PRO A 96 -1.64 -5.03 21.39
C PRO A 96 -2.93 -5.87 21.50
N GLY A 97 -3.32 -6.20 22.73
CA GLY A 97 -4.53 -6.97 23.01
C GLY A 97 -4.42 -8.47 22.75
N CYS A 98 -3.22 -8.98 22.44
CA CYS A 98 -2.98 -10.42 22.26
C CYS A 98 -2.29 -11.10 23.45
N GLU A 99 -2.03 -10.37 24.52
CA GLU A 99 -1.28 -10.84 25.69
C GLU A 99 -1.93 -12.08 26.33
N LYS A 100 -3.25 -12.01 26.57
CA LYS A 100 -4.05 -13.11 27.15
C LYS A 100 -4.74 -13.96 26.08
N LYS A 101 -5.32 -13.34 25.05
CA LYS A 101 -6.08 -14.00 23.97
C LYS A 101 -5.38 -13.72 22.64
N PRO A 102 -4.71 -14.71 22.01
CA PRO A 102 -3.91 -14.50 20.80
C PRO A 102 -4.75 -14.37 19.53
N ASN A 103 -6.07 -14.31 19.62
CA ASN A 103 -6.95 -14.27 18.47
C ASN A 103 -6.93 -12.91 17.80
N PHE A 104 -7.04 -12.91 16.48
CA PHE A 104 -7.14 -11.70 15.68
C PHE A 104 -8.11 -11.87 14.51
N TRP A 105 -8.62 -10.75 14.05
CA TRP A 105 -9.23 -10.54 12.75
C TRP A 105 -8.57 -9.32 12.11
N ALA A 106 -8.26 -9.40 10.83
CA ALA A 106 -7.66 -8.29 10.09
C ALA A 106 -8.22 -8.26 8.67
N SER A 107 -8.61 -7.08 8.23
CA SER A 107 -8.99 -6.81 6.85
C SER A 107 -8.23 -5.60 6.31
N GLY A 108 -7.90 -5.61 5.03
CA GLY A 108 -7.14 -4.51 4.43
C GLY A 108 -7.00 -4.59 2.93
N ILE A 109 -6.53 -3.46 2.39
CA ILE A 109 -6.07 -3.31 1.02
C ILE A 109 -4.57 -2.98 1.02
N SER A 110 -3.84 -3.50 0.05
CA SER A 110 -2.44 -3.18 -0.20
C SER A 110 -2.20 -3.02 -1.69
N LEU A 111 -1.54 -1.94 -2.08
CA LEU A 111 -1.21 -1.64 -3.47
C LEU A 111 0.24 -1.23 -3.59
N VAL A 112 0.89 -1.72 -4.64
CA VAL A 112 2.17 -1.18 -5.12
C VAL A 112 2.13 -1.10 -6.64
N ALA A 113 2.53 0.06 -7.19
CA ALA A 113 2.65 0.26 -8.62
C ALA A 113 4.09 0.64 -9.00
N HIS A 114 4.63 -0.07 -9.99
CA HIS A 114 5.91 0.22 -10.64
C HIS A 114 5.65 0.56 -12.11
N LEU A 115 6.18 1.70 -12.57
CA LEU A 115 5.92 2.27 -13.88
C LEU A 115 7.13 2.08 -14.81
N HIS A 116 6.89 1.99 -16.12
CA HIS A 116 8.00 1.96 -17.10
C HIS A 116 8.79 3.27 -17.11
N SER A 117 8.08 4.42 -16.98
CA SER A 117 8.73 5.74 -17.01
C SER A 117 9.47 6.03 -15.71
N PRO A 118 10.75 6.43 -15.77
CA PRO A 118 11.52 6.89 -14.62
C PRO A 118 11.01 8.20 -13.99
N PHE A 119 10.20 8.96 -14.73
CA PHE A 119 9.64 10.23 -14.27
C PHE A 119 8.33 10.09 -13.48
N ILE A 120 7.77 8.87 -13.43
CA ILE A 120 6.58 8.59 -12.64
C ILE A 120 7.02 7.82 -11.40
N PRO A 121 6.76 8.33 -10.20
CA PRO A 121 7.18 7.64 -8.98
C PRO A 121 6.46 6.30 -8.81
N ALA A 122 7.16 5.30 -8.30
CA ALA A 122 6.48 4.15 -7.72
C ALA A 122 5.63 4.62 -6.53
N VAL A 123 4.52 3.95 -6.27
CA VAL A 123 3.59 4.30 -5.19
C VAL A 123 3.23 3.08 -4.38
N HIS A 124 3.04 3.28 -3.10
CA HIS A 124 2.49 2.33 -2.16
C HIS A 124 1.24 2.92 -1.50
N LEU A 125 0.22 2.10 -1.33
CA LEU A 125 -0.95 2.36 -0.49
C LEU A 125 -1.24 1.12 0.33
N ASN A 126 -1.45 1.28 1.62
CA ASN A 126 -1.94 0.23 2.50
C ASN A 126 -2.88 0.84 3.52
N THR A 127 -4.06 0.27 3.67
CA THR A 127 -4.95 0.58 4.79
C THR A 127 -5.55 -0.70 5.33
N ARG A 128 -5.70 -0.78 6.65
CA ARG A 128 -6.14 -1.99 7.33
C ARG A 128 -6.93 -1.69 8.60
N HIS A 129 -7.78 -2.62 8.98
CA HIS A 129 -8.44 -2.69 10.29
C HIS A 129 -8.04 -3.98 10.99
N ILE A 130 -7.53 -3.87 12.21
CA ILE A 130 -7.07 -5.01 13.02
C ILE A 130 -7.88 -5.04 14.32
N ILE A 131 -8.35 -6.24 14.66
CA ILE A 131 -9.13 -6.51 15.87
C ILE A 131 -8.48 -7.69 16.62
N THR A 132 -8.23 -7.46 17.89
CA THR A 132 -7.77 -8.45 18.88
C THR A 132 -8.75 -8.38 20.07
N THR A 133 -8.28 -8.25 21.32
CA THR A 133 -9.09 -7.70 22.44
C THR A 133 -9.13 -6.17 22.39
N LYS A 134 -8.39 -5.56 21.48
CA LYS A 134 -8.40 -4.15 21.09
C LYS A 134 -8.74 -4.06 19.60
N SER A 135 -9.05 -2.84 19.14
CA SER A 135 -9.31 -2.58 17.72
C SER A 135 -8.62 -1.30 17.30
N TRP A 136 -8.06 -1.25 16.09
CA TRP A 136 -7.46 -0.04 15.53
C TRP A 136 -7.36 -0.10 14.01
N PHE A 137 -7.27 1.07 13.41
CA PHE A 137 -6.90 1.22 12.00
C PHE A 137 -5.41 1.53 11.86
N GLY A 138 -4.84 1.12 10.74
CA GLY A 138 -3.51 1.45 10.33
C GLY A 138 -3.42 1.59 8.83
N GLY A 139 -2.38 2.25 8.34
CA GLY A 139 -2.18 2.40 6.91
C GLY A 139 -1.23 3.52 6.55
N GLY A 140 -1.30 3.92 5.31
CA GLY A 140 -0.52 5.00 4.75
C GLY A 140 -0.40 4.89 3.23
N THR A 141 0.14 5.93 2.66
CA THR A 141 0.52 5.97 1.24
C THR A 141 1.77 6.83 1.08
N ASP A 142 2.67 6.41 0.22
CA ASP A 142 3.93 7.09 -0.03
C ASP A 142 4.38 6.91 -1.48
N ILE A 143 5.23 7.82 -1.95
CA ILE A 143 5.80 7.79 -3.30
C ILE A 143 7.32 7.62 -3.27
N THR A 144 7.82 6.85 -4.24
CA THR A 144 9.26 6.59 -4.42
C THR A 144 9.69 7.02 -5.84
N PRO A 145 10.03 8.30 -6.04
CA PRO A 145 10.52 8.78 -7.32
C PRO A 145 11.95 8.27 -7.58
N ALA A 146 12.21 7.82 -8.82
CA ALA A 146 13.56 7.52 -9.28
C ALA A 146 14.30 8.81 -9.65
N ILE A 147 13.60 9.71 -10.30
CA ILE A 147 14.05 11.06 -10.64
C ILE A 147 13.16 12.04 -9.89
N SER A 148 13.74 12.89 -9.05
CA SER A 148 13.01 13.83 -8.22
C SER A 148 12.22 14.85 -9.05
N ASP A 149 10.96 15.05 -8.69
CA ASP A 149 10.07 16.07 -9.24
C ASP A 149 9.37 16.79 -8.09
N LYS A 150 9.91 17.95 -7.73
CA LYS A 150 9.39 18.77 -6.63
C LYS A 150 7.89 19.10 -6.78
N LYS A 151 7.42 19.36 -8.02
CA LYS A 151 6.02 19.71 -8.29
C LYS A 151 5.08 18.55 -7.92
N ASN A 152 5.38 17.36 -8.40
CA ASN A 152 4.57 16.17 -8.10
C ASN A 152 4.66 15.75 -6.63
N ILE A 153 5.85 15.87 -6.02
CA ILE A 153 6.03 15.59 -4.59
C ILE A 153 5.19 16.56 -3.75
N THR A 154 5.28 17.86 -4.04
CA THR A 154 4.48 18.89 -3.34
C THR A 154 2.99 18.69 -3.53
N PHE A 155 2.53 18.38 -4.74
CA PHE A 155 1.13 18.09 -5.04
C PHE A 155 0.62 16.90 -4.20
N PHE A 156 1.36 15.80 -4.16
CA PHE A 156 1.03 14.62 -3.37
C PHE A 156 0.95 14.93 -1.86
N HIS A 157 1.96 15.62 -1.34
CA HIS A 157 1.99 15.99 0.09
C HIS A 157 0.91 16.98 0.48
N ASN A 158 0.58 17.96 -0.39
CA ASN A 158 -0.49 18.92 -0.13
C ASN A 158 -1.87 18.24 -0.06
N ALA A 159 -2.14 17.27 -0.94
CA ALA A 159 -3.37 16.50 -0.90
C ALA A 159 -3.48 15.69 0.41
N LEU A 160 -2.42 15.00 0.81
CA LEU A 160 -2.37 14.25 2.08
C LEU A 160 -2.48 15.18 3.29
N LYS A 161 -1.83 16.36 3.26
CA LYS A 161 -1.93 17.35 4.33
C LYS A 161 -3.36 17.85 4.48
N LYS A 162 -4.04 18.14 3.37
CA LYS A 162 -5.45 18.54 3.39
C LYS A 162 -6.31 17.43 4.01
N THR A 163 -6.25 16.21 3.46
CA THR A 163 -7.02 15.05 3.96
C THR A 163 -6.81 14.81 5.45
N CYS A 164 -5.57 14.84 5.91
CA CYS A 164 -5.27 14.67 7.33
C CYS A 164 -5.84 15.81 8.19
N SER A 165 -5.71 17.06 7.71
CA SER A 165 -6.10 18.26 8.47
C SER A 165 -7.61 18.42 8.56
N ASP A 166 -8.37 17.93 7.58
CA ASP A 166 -9.84 17.89 7.58
C ASP A 166 -10.38 17.00 8.73
N HIS A 167 -9.59 16.01 9.17
CA HIS A 167 -9.91 15.16 10.33
C HIS A 167 -9.25 15.65 11.64
N ASN A 168 -7.95 15.94 11.59
CA ASN A 168 -7.20 16.45 12.73
C ASN A 168 -5.90 17.14 12.26
N LYS A 169 -5.71 18.40 12.64
CA LYS A 169 -4.53 19.21 12.28
C LYS A 169 -3.20 18.57 12.71
N LYS A 170 -3.20 17.71 13.73
CA LYS A 170 -2.00 16.99 14.20
C LYS A 170 -1.68 15.72 13.40
N TYR A 171 -2.61 15.22 12.56
CA TYR A 171 -2.40 13.95 11.84
C TYR A 171 -1.27 14.05 10.82
N TYR A 172 -1.28 15.06 9.94
CA TYR A 172 -0.26 15.15 8.92
C TYR A 172 1.17 15.25 9.46
N PRO A 173 1.53 16.17 10.37
CA PRO A 173 2.88 16.24 10.89
C PRO A 173 3.30 14.96 11.62
N LYS A 174 2.40 14.35 12.38
CA LYS A 174 2.65 13.08 13.08
C LYS A 174 2.88 11.93 12.10
N PHE A 175 1.98 11.75 11.13
CA PHE A 175 2.01 10.62 10.23
C PHE A 175 3.08 10.75 9.14
N LYS A 176 3.39 11.98 8.73
CA LYS A 176 4.53 12.24 7.85
C LYS A 176 5.85 11.89 8.53
N LYS A 177 6.08 12.37 9.74
CA LYS A 177 7.28 12.04 10.51
C LYS A 177 7.42 10.52 10.67
N TRP A 178 6.34 9.84 11.02
CA TRP A 178 6.34 8.39 11.16
C TRP A 178 6.64 7.67 9.83
N CYS A 179 6.09 8.16 8.72
CA CYS A 179 6.40 7.65 7.38
C CYS A 179 7.89 7.78 7.05
N ASP A 180 8.48 8.96 7.28
CA ASP A 180 9.89 9.21 7.01
C ASP A 180 10.81 8.29 7.85
N GLU A 181 10.49 8.09 9.12
CA GLU A 181 11.23 7.20 10.03
C GLU A 181 11.06 5.72 9.65
N TYR A 182 9.83 5.30 9.29
CA TYR A 182 9.53 3.91 8.95
C TYR A 182 10.21 3.46 7.66
N PHE A 183 10.19 4.30 6.62
CA PHE A 183 10.76 3.99 5.31
C PHE A 183 12.22 4.40 5.14
N PHE A 184 12.94 4.61 6.24
CA PHE A 184 14.36 4.91 6.21
C PHE A 184 15.21 3.64 6.08
N LEU A 185 16.13 3.63 5.13
CA LEU A 185 17.08 2.53 4.88
C LEU A 185 18.30 2.69 5.76
N LYS A 186 18.30 2.08 6.94
CA LYS A 186 19.37 2.24 7.93
C LYS A 186 20.74 1.84 7.42
N HIS A 187 20.84 0.75 6.67
CA HIS A 187 22.10 0.23 6.12
C HIS A 187 22.68 1.08 4.99
N ARG A 188 21.88 2.02 4.44
CA ARG A 188 22.31 2.96 3.41
C ARG A 188 22.33 4.41 3.89
N ASN A 189 21.83 4.67 5.07
CA ASN A 189 21.64 6.01 5.64
C ASN A 189 20.88 6.96 4.69
N GLU A 190 19.84 6.46 4.03
CA GLU A 190 19.03 7.23 3.07
C GLU A 190 17.53 6.92 3.19
N PRO A 191 16.62 7.87 2.83
CA PRO A 191 15.20 7.58 2.72
C PRO A 191 14.91 6.71 1.49
N ARG A 192 13.98 5.76 1.62
CA ARG A 192 13.53 4.92 0.50
C ARG A 192 12.92 5.76 -0.64
N GLY A 193 12.12 6.76 -0.30
CA GLY A 193 11.38 7.60 -1.24
C GLY A 193 11.22 9.03 -0.78
N ALA A 194 10.23 9.72 -1.35
CA ALA A 194 9.89 11.09 -1.00
C ALA A 194 8.92 11.21 0.17
N GLY A 195 8.55 10.07 0.77
CA GLY A 195 7.62 10.00 1.90
C GLY A 195 6.16 10.07 1.49
N GLY A 196 5.35 10.40 2.46
CA GLY A 196 3.90 10.44 2.43
C GLY A 196 3.36 10.48 3.84
N ILE A 197 2.40 9.60 4.16
CA ILE A 197 1.90 9.38 5.53
C ILE A 197 1.94 7.89 5.88
N PHE A 198 2.23 7.61 7.15
CA PHE A 198 2.11 6.29 7.75
C PHE A 198 1.50 6.42 9.16
N PHE A 199 0.50 5.61 9.45
CA PHE A 199 -0.14 5.55 10.76
C PHE A 199 -0.45 4.12 11.15
N ASP A 200 -0.42 3.86 12.44
CA ASP A 200 -0.84 2.60 13.04
C ASP A 200 -1.51 2.89 14.39
N TYR A 201 -2.21 1.91 14.92
CA TYR A 201 -2.90 2.04 16.21
C TYR A 201 -3.86 3.23 16.28
N LEU A 202 -4.43 3.65 15.13
CA LEU A 202 -5.42 4.72 15.12
C LEU A 202 -6.70 4.20 15.76
N ASN A 203 -7.01 4.76 16.91
CA ASN A 203 -8.23 4.53 17.64
C ASN A 203 -8.49 5.74 18.54
N THR A 204 -9.48 6.55 18.17
CA THR A 204 -9.89 7.73 18.92
C THR A 204 -11.10 7.47 19.83
N ASN A 205 -11.49 6.21 20.01
CA ASN A 205 -12.75 5.76 20.63
C ASN A 205 -14.00 6.16 19.82
N ASN A 206 -13.84 6.62 18.60
CA ASN A 206 -14.91 6.86 17.63
C ASN A 206 -14.58 6.09 16.35
N TRP A 207 -15.11 4.86 16.25
CA TRP A 207 -14.82 3.95 15.15
C TRP A 207 -15.22 4.54 13.79
N GLU A 208 -16.35 5.23 13.73
CA GLU A 208 -16.87 5.83 12.50
C GLU A 208 -15.94 6.94 11.98
N ASN A 209 -15.48 7.83 12.86
CA ASN A 209 -14.54 8.88 12.50
C ASN A 209 -13.19 8.30 12.04
N ASP A 210 -12.69 7.28 12.73
CA ASP A 210 -11.42 6.63 12.36
C ASP A 210 -11.56 5.89 11.02
N PHE A 211 -12.69 5.22 10.79
CA PHE A 211 -12.96 4.56 9.51
C PHE A 211 -13.16 5.57 8.37
N ASN A 212 -13.83 6.69 8.63
CA ASN A 212 -13.98 7.77 7.65
C ASN A 212 -12.61 8.34 7.26
N PHE A 213 -11.70 8.54 8.20
CA PHE A 213 -10.34 8.94 7.87
C PHE A 213 -9.65 7.93 6.92
N VAL A 214 -9.76 6.63 7.20
CA VAL A 214 -9.21 5.58 6.33
C VAL A 214 -9.82 5.63 4.93
N LYS A 215 -11.13 5.87 4.82
CA LYS A 215 -11.81 6.04 3.53
C LYS A 215 -11.28 7.26 2.77
N GLU A 216 -11.11 8.39 3.45
CA GLU A 216 -10.60 9.61 2.83
C GLU A 216 -9.14 9.49 2.39
N VAL A 217 -8.30 8.73 3.08
CA VAL A 217 -6.94 8.39 2.61
C VAL A 217 -6.99 7.61 1.29
N GLY A 218 -7.89 6.63 1.16
CA GLY A 218 -8.10 5.89 -0.08
C GLY A 218 -8.59 6.77 -1.24
N LYS A 219 -9.54 7.66 -0.98
CA LYS A 219 -10.05 8.63 -1.97
C LYS A 219 -8.98 9.65 -2.37
N CYS A 220 -8.21 10.14 -1.41
CA CYS A 220 -7.08 11.04 -1.67
C CYS A 220 -6.07 10.40 -2.63
N PHE A 221 -5.74 9.13 -2.42
CA PHE A 221 -4.88 8.37 -3.32
C PHE A 221 -5.46 8.32 -4.75
N LEU A 222 -6.74 7.96 -4.89
CA LEU A 222 -7.45 7.88 -6.18
C LEU A 222 -7.48 9.21 -6.93
N ASN A 223 -7.61 10.32 -6.22
CA ASN A 223 -7.67 11.65 -6.81
C ASN A 223 -6.28 12.25 -7.11
N THR A 224 -5.22 11.69 -6.54
CA THR A 224 -3.89 12.30 -6.60
C THR A 224 -2.93 11.52 -7.49
N TYR A 225 -2.79 10.21 -7.26
CA TYR A 225 -1.77 9.45 -7.97
C TYR A 225 -2.05 9.27 -9.47
N PRO A 226 -3.30 9.01 -9.92
CA PRO A 226 -3.63 8.99 -11.35
C PRO A 226 -3.23 10.29 -12.06
N GLU A 227 -3.43 11.45 -11.44
CA GLU A 227 -3.03 12.74 -12.01
C GLU A 227 -1.50 12.88 -12.14
N ILE A 228 -0.75 12.40 -11.14
CA ILE A 228 0.72 12.35 -11.24
C ILE A 228 1.15 11.49 -12.44
N VAL A 229 0.49 10.35 -12.67
CA VAL A 229 0.77 9.47 -13.82
C VAL A 229 0.46 10.19 -15.12
N LYS A 230 -0.76 10.74 -15.29
CA LYS A 230 -1.20 11.44 -16.49
C LYS A 230 -0.28 12.60 -16.87
N ASN A 231 0.16 13.37 -15.89
CA ASN A 231 1.05 14.52 -16.10
C ASN A 231 2.45 14.14 -16.62
N LYS A 232 2.89 12.89 -16.51
CA LYS A 232 4.25 12.45 -16.86
C LYS A 232 4.31 11.33 -17.87
N VAL A 233 3.18 10.70 -18.19
CA VAL A 233 3.15 9.50 -19.02
C VAL A 233 3.72 9.71 -20.42
N SER A 234 3.57 10.90 -21.00
CA SER A 234 4.07 11.24 -22.33
C SER A 234 5.51 11.73 -22.34
N LYS A 235 6.14 11.91 -21.15
CA LYS A 235 7.53 12.38 -21.07
C LYS A 235 8.47 11.31 -21.58
N LYS A 236 9.28 11.66 -22.61
CA LYS A 236 10.33 10.78 -23.13
C LYS A 236 11.44 10.61 -22.10
N TRP A 237 12.04 9.44 -22.06
CA TRP A 237 13.14 9.10 -21.18
C TRP A 237 14.25 8.33 -21.93
N SER A 238 15.46 8.40 -21.41
CA SER A 238 16.66 7.75 -21.95
C SER A 238 16.95 6.43 -21.23
N MET A 239 17.89 5.65 -21.77
CA MET A 239 18.40 4.44 -21.08
C MET A 239 19.10 4.78 -19.76
N SER A 240 19.78 5.93 -19.68
CA SER A 240 20.36 6.41 -18.41
C SER A 240 19.30 6.72 -17.37
N ASP A 241 18.15 7.29 -17.77
CA ASP A 241 17.02 7.50 -16.85
C ASP A 241 16.43 6.16 -16.39
N ARG A 242 16.35 5.17 -17.29
CA ARG A 242 15.90 3.82 -16.94
C ARG A 242 16.84 3.16 -15.93
N GLU A 243 18.14 3.33 -16.09
CA GLU A 243 19.13 2.80 -15.16
C GLU A 243 18.96 3.37 -13.75
N LYS A 244 18.76 4.70 -13.63
CA LYS A 244 18.43 5.33 -12.34
C LYS A 244 17.17 4.73 -11.69
N LEU A 245 16.15 4.43 -12.51
CA LEU A 245 14.95 3.76 -12.02
C LEU A 245 15.26 2.37 -11.45
N LEU A 246 16.04 1.57 -12.16
CA LEU A 246 16.41 0.21 -11.73
C LEU A 246 17.21 0.22 -10.43
N ILE A 247 18.16 1.15 -10.32
CA ILE A 247 18.93 1.35 -9.09
C ILE A 247 18.01 1.80 -7.93
N LYS A 248 17.08 2.72 -8.16
CA LYS A 248 16.14 3.14 -7.10
C LYS A 248 15.21 2.01 -6.68
N ARG A 249 14.85 1.13 -7.58
CA ARG A 249 14.05 -0.07 -7.27
C ARG A 249 14.78 -1.07 -6.38
N SER A 250 16.13 -1.15 -6.44
CA SER A 250 16.85 -2.00 -5.49
C SER A 250 16.65 -1.54 -4.05
N ARG A 251 16.61 -0.22 -3.81
CA ARG A 251 16.30 0.35 -2.48
C ARG A 251 14.92 -0.03 -1.99
N TYR A 252 13.96 -0.04 -2.93
CA TYR A 252 12.59 -0.50 -2.65
C TYR A 252 12.58 -1.99 -2.24
N ALA A 253 13.26 -2.84 -3.00
CA ALA A 253 13.36 -4.28 -2.70
C ALA A 253 14.07 -4.54 -1.36
N GLU A 254 15.17 -3.85 -1.11
CA GLU A 254 15.91 -3.93 0.16
C GLU A 254 15.01 -3.59 1.35
N PHE A 255 14.25 -2.49 1.27
CA PHE A 255 13.34 -2.11 2.34
C PHE A 255 12.31 -3.23 2.62
N ASN A 256 11.64 -3.70 1.59
CA ASN A 256 10.57 -4.70 1.75
C ASN A 256 11.10 -6.01 2.33
N LEU A 257 12.27 -6.46 1.90
CA LEU A 257 12.84 -7.74 2.38
C LEU A 257 13.48 -7.61 3.76
N LEU A 258 14.17 -6.49 4.04
CA LEU A 258 14.96 -6.34 5.26
C LEU A 258 14.18 -5.68 6.41
N TYR A 259 13.27 -4.76 6.12
CA TYR A 259 12.69 -3.90 7.15
C TYR A 259 11.17 -3.94 7.24
N ASP A 260 10.45 -4.21 6.12
CA ASP A 260 9.00 -4.14 6.15
C ASP A 260 8.38 -5.16 7.10
N ARG A 261 7.68 -4.64 8.12
CA ARG A 261 7.01 -5.46 9.13
C ARG A 261 5.89 -6.30 8.54
N GLY A 262 5.16 -5.75 7.54
CA GLY A 262 4.06 -6.43 6.89
C GLY A 262 4.54 -7.65 6.09
N THR A 263 5.59 -7.50 5.28
CA THR A 263 6.22 -8.58 4.52
C THR A 263 6.73 -9.68 5.46
N LYS A 264 7.52 -9.30 6.46
CA LYS A 264 8.06 -10.23 7.45
C LYS A 264 6.98 -11.00 8.19
N PHE A 265 5.95 -10.29 8.64
CA PHE A 265 4.81 -10.88 9.33
C PHE A 265 4.06 -11.85 8.42
N GLY A 266 3.73 -11.43 7.20
CA GLY A 266 3.03 -12.25 6.23
C GLY A 266 3.74 -13.57 5.94
N LEU A 267 5.04 -13.51 5.65
CA LEU A 267 5.87 -14.70 5.38
C LEU A 267 5.95 -15.63 6.60
N LYS A 268 6.20 -15.08 7.80
CA LYS A 268 6.33 -15.87 9.04
C LYS A 268 5.00 -16.50 9.49
N THR A 269 3.85 -15.92 9.13
CA THR A 269 2.54 -16.45 9.55
C THR A 269 1.89 -17.36 8.51
N GLY A 270 2.60 -17.74 7.44
CA GLY A 270 2.09 -18.61 6.39
C GLY A 270 1.04 -17.92 5.52
N GLY A 271 1.21 -16.63 5.25
CA GLY A 271 0.41 -15.90 4.29
C GLY A 271 0.67 -16.35 2.85
N ASN A 272 -0.19 -15.92 1.92
CA ASN A 272 0.02 -16.21 0.51
C ASN A 272 1.26 -15.46 -0.01
N VAL A 273 2.30 -16.20 -0.41
CA VAL A 273 3.60 -15.65 -0.81
C VAL A 273 3.46 -14.73 -2.04
N ASP A 274 2.67 -15.13 -3.03
CA ASP A 274 2.43 -14.32 -4.24
C ASP A 274 1.77 -12.98 -3.89
N ALA A 275 0.83 -13.01 -2.93
CA ALA A 275 0.16 -11.81 -2.45
C ALA A 275 1.11 -10.89 -1.69
N ILE A 276 2.01 -11.43 -0.90
CA ILE A 276 2.98 -10.68 -0.09
C ILE A 276 4.06 -10.07 -0.99
N LEU A 277 4.64 -10.87 -1.89
CA LEU A 277 5.74 -10.46 -2.76
C LEU A 277 5.28 -9.75 -4.05
N MET A 278 3.97 -9.53 -4.24
CA MET A 278 3.47 -8.75 -5.36
C MET A 278 4.05 -7.32 -5.39
N SER A 279 4.43 -6.79 -4.22
CA SER A 279 5.02 -5.46 -4.06
C SER A 279 6.40 -5.31 -4.68
N MET A 280 7.10 -6.43 -4.94
CA MET A 280 8.43 -6.38 -5.51
C MET A 280 8.43 -5.80 -6.92
N PRO A 281 9.40 -4.92 -7.24
CA PRO A 281 9.58 -4.43 -8.61
C PRO A 281 9.89 -5.58 -9.57
N PRO A 282 9.48 -5.47 -10.84
CA PRO A 282 9.69 -6.54 -11.84
C PRO A 282 11.16 -6.72 -12.20
N GLU A 283 11.94 -5.66 -12.06
CA GLU A 283 13.37 -5.62 -12.38
C GLU A 283 14.08 -4.61 -11.48
N THR A 284 15.28 -4.92 -11.04
CA THR A 284 16.14 -4.07 -10.20
C THR A 284 17.59 -4.18 -10.66
N LYS A 285 18.41 -3.18 -10.31
CA LYS A 285 19.87 -3.20 -10.53
C LYS A 285 20.58 -2.75 -9.26
N TRP A 286 21.60 -3.48 -8.86
CA TRP A 286 22.56 -3.06 -7.85
C TRP A 286 23.86 -2.65 -8.54
N LEU A 287 24.54 -1.64 -7.96
CA LEU A 287 25.90 -1.21 -8.36
C LEU A 287 26.92 -1.93 -7.51
#